data_703c5dd17b32409449d784b2f8f297ff
#
_entry.id   703c5dd17b32409449d784b2f8f297ff
#
_cell.length_a   1.000
_cell.length_b   1.000
_cell.length_c   1.000
_cell.angle_alpha   90.00
_cell.angle_beta   90.00
_cell.angle_gamma   90.00
#
_symmetry.space_group_name_H-M   'P 1'
#
loop_
_entity.id
_entity.type
_entity.pdbx_description
1 polymer ?
#
loop_
_entity_poly.entity_id
_entity_poly.type
_entity_poly.pdbx_seq_one_letter_code
_entity_poly.pdbx_strand_id
1 'polypeptide(L)'
;MGRSAAIFDLDRTLLTGASGPVIGEHLRAGGLLAGRSIPGEGALYRIFDLVGENRPTMELTRRAARATAGWSREAVRSAGEAAAGVLFDRVPPFALAEIERHRGEGRLLVMATTTPHDLIEPLAALLGFDAVIATRYQAVDDVYTGGIDGEFVWGRGKNRAVAAWAVESDVDLSESHAYSDSYYDVPLLSAVGHPHVVNPDPRMLAYGLVKRWPIVHFDVPPGVPKLVGLEAQQLVLTSLFPEMFPGVRFDIDAPDPLPSAGPGILVANHRSYFDPVALAMALARHGRSVRFLAKRELFDAPVVGPIARALGGIPVDRGSGSDEPLRAAAGALAAGEIVAVLPQGTIPRGPEFFEPELKGRWGAARLAAMTGAPIIPMALWGTERVWPRSSRIPELWNVGNPPTVLVRAGAPFTLPKRSLKKQAAGPPSDAWLATATERIMAAIVELLPAEARQPHEPTAEELARTYPAGHPPE
;
A
#
# COMPACT_ATOMS: atom_id res chain seq x y z
N MET A 1 13.16 15.77 -29.67
CA MET A 1 12.56 14.60 -29.02
C MET A 1 11.10 14.91 -28.84
N GLY A 2 10.20 14.03 -29.29
CA GLY A 2 8.75 14.17 -29.07
C GLY A 2 8.41 14.14 -27.59
N ARG A 3 7.22 14.62 -27.22
CA ARG A 3 6.71 14.51 -25.84
C ARG A 3 6.46 13.03 -25.52
N SER A 4 6.61 12.62 -24.29
CA SER A 4 6.23 11.28 -23.83
C SER A 4 5.01 11.34 -22.91
N ALA A 5 4.30 10.23 -22.78
CA ALA A 5 3.10 10.12 -21.96
C ALA A 5 3.17 8.94 -20.99
N ALA A 6 2.38 9.04 -19.92
CA ALA A 6 2.03 7.91 -19.07
C ALA A 6 0.51 7.66 -19.20
N ILE A 7 0.17 6.52 -19.77
CA ILE A 7 -1.18 6.14 -20.16
C ILE A 7 -1.68 5.11 -19.17
N PHE A 8 -2.77 5.43 -18.47
CA PHE A 8 -3.33 4.58 -17.43
C PHE A 8 -4.72 4.09 -17.83
N ASP A 9 -4.93 2.78 -17.74
CA ASP A 9 -6.27 2.24 -17.66
C ASP A 9 -6.90 2.57 -16.30
N LEU A 10 -8.24 2.48 -16.20
CA LEU A 10 -8.99 2.90 -15.02
C LEU A 10 -9.35 1.74 -14.09
N ASP A 11 -10.23 0.86 -14.57
CA ASP A 11 -10.85 -0.19 -13.75
C ASP A 11 -9.81 -1.25 -13.37
N ARG A 12 -9.67 -1.59 -12.08
CA ARG A 12 -8.67 -2.53 -11.56
C ARG A 12 -7.20 -2.13 -11.79
N THR A 13 -6.96 -1.03 -12.47
CA THR A 13 -5.64 -0.43 -12.70
C THR A 13 -5.45 0.78 -11.79
N LEU A 14 -6.10 1.92 -12.08
CA LEU A 14 -6.11 3.10 -11.20
C LEU A 14 -7.08 2.97 -10.02
N LEU A 15 -8.11 2.14 -10.14
CA LEU A 15 -9.06 1.85 -9.08
C LEU A 15 -8.85 0.45 -8.51
N THR A 16 -9.14 0.24 -7.23
CA THR A 16 -9.10 -1.08 -6.58
C THR A 16 -10.19 -2.05 -7.06
N GLY A 17 -11.09 -1.62 -7.93
CA GLY A 17 -12.18 -2.42 -8.50
C GLY A 17 -12.81 -1.71 -9.69
N ALA A 18 -14.02 -2.11 -10.06
CA ALA A 18 -14.77 -1.51 -11.15
C ALA A 18 -15.39 -0.15 -10.77
N SER A 19 -15.36 0.83 -11.69
CA SER A 19 -16.05 2.13 -11.56
C SER A 19 -17.57 2.01 -11.68
N GLY A 20 -18.04 1.03 -12.42
CA GLY A 20 -19.45 0.84 -12.78
C GLY A 20 -20.43 0.85 -11.61
N PRO A 21 -20.19 0.16 -10.47
CA PRO A 21 -21.09 0.19 -9.31
C PRO A 21 -21.31 1.58 -8.75
N VAL A 22 -20.24 2.39 -8.59
CA VAL A 22 -20.32 3.77 -8.09
C VAL A 22 -21.07 4.65 -9.07
N ILE A 23 -20.69 4.60 -10.35
CA ILE A 23 -21.35 5.36 -11.42
C ILE A 23 -22.84 4.98 -11.49
N GLY A 24 -23.17 3.70 -11.44
CA GLY A 24 -24.55 3.22 -11.47
C GLY A 24 -25.39 3.73 -10.31
N GLU A 25 -24.82 3.84 -9.11
CA GLU A 25 -25.50 4.43 -7.95
C GLU A 25 -25.84 5.90 -8.17
N HIS A 26 -24.89 6.69 -8.66
CA HIS A 26 -25.11 8.13 -8.92
C HIS A 26 -26.05 8.38 -10.12
N LEU A 27 -26.01 7.53 -11.15
CA LEU A 27 -27.00 7.58 -12.23
C LEU A 27 -28.43 7.28 -11.73
N ARG A 28 -28.60 6.36 -10.76
CA ARG A 28 -29.90 6.10 -10.12
C ARG A 28 -30.35 7.27 -9.26
N ALA A 29 -29.44 7.85 -8.48
CA ALA A 29 -29.73 9.03 -7.67
C ALA A 29 -30.13 10.23 -8.53
N GLY A 30 -29.52 10.39 -9.72
CA GLY A 30 -29.89 11.39 -10.74
C GLY A 30 -31.16 11.06 -11.55
N GLY A 31 -31.85 9.94 -11.24
CA GLY A 31 -33.12 9.56 -11.91
C GLY A 31 -32.95 8.94 -13.32
N LEU A 32 -31.73 8.80 -13.83
CA LEU A 32 -31.44 8.26 -15.17
C LEU A 32 -31.66 6.76 -15.29
N LEU A 33 -31.52 6.03 -14.18
CA LEU A 33 -31.77 4.58 -14.06
C LEU A 33 -33.02 4.28 -13.20
N ALA A 34 -34.04 5.13 -13.23
CA ALA A 34 -35.23 4.97 -12.42
C ALA A 34 -35.94 3.63 -12.69
N GLY A 35 -36.12 2.85 -11.60
CA GLY A 35 -36.97 1.64 -11.57
C GLY A 35 -36.39 0.36 -12.20
N ARG A 36 -35.12 0.35 -12.67
CA ARG A 36 -34.49 -0.82 -13.25
C ARG A 36 -33.31 -1.30 -12.41
N SER A 37 -33.57 -2.08 -11.36
CA SER A 37 -32.53 -2.98 -10.83
C SER A 37 -32.42 -4.16 -11.81
N ILE A 38 -31.25 -4.34 -12.41
CA ILE A 38 -30.98 -5.54 -13.20
C ILE A 38 -30.80 -6.71 -12.21
N PRO A 39 -31.69 -7.73 -12.22
CA PRO A 39 -31.51 -8.88 -11.34
C PRO A 39 -30.14 -9.50 -11.58
N GLY A 40 -29.31 -9.63 -10.53
CA GLY A 40 -27.97 -10.19 -10.64
C GLY A 40 -26.85 -9.18 -10.95
N GLU A 41 -27.11 -7.89 -11.07
CA GLU A 41 -26.11 -6.83 -11.32
C GLU A 41 -24.91 -6.93 -10.35
N GLY A 42 -25.15 -7.09 -9.05
CA GLY A 42 -24.09 -7.25 -8.05
C GLY A 42 -23.29 -8.55 -8.18
N ALA A 43 -23.89 -9.61 -8.77
CA ALA A 43 -23.16 -10.83 -9.08
C ALA A 43 -22.30 -10.66 -10.35
N LEU A 44 -22.81 -9.92 -11.34
CA LEU A 44 -22.08 -9.60 -12.57
C LEU A 44 -20.81 -8.79 -12.28
N TYR A 45 -20.90 -7.75 -11.42
CA TYR A 45 -19.74 -6.97 -11.00
C TYR A 45 -18.75 -7.79 -10.16
N ARG A 46 -19.21 -8.68 -9.28
CA ARG A 46 -18.33 -9.60 -8.55
C ARG A 46 -17.58 -10.56 -9.47
N ILE A 47 -18.24 -11.04 -10.54
CA ILE A 47 -17.60 -11.87 -11.56
C ILE A 47 -16.58 -11.05 -12.34
N PHE A 48 -16.92 -9.80 -12.69
CA PHE A 48 -16.01 -8.88 -13.36
C PHE A 48 -14.76 -8.59 -12.52
N ASP A 49 -14.93 -8.35 -11.21
CA ASP A 49 -13.82 -8.13 -10.28
C ASP A 49 -12.92 -9.37 -10.14
N LEU A 50 -13.49 -10.58 -10.23
CA LEU A 50 -12.76 -11.85 -10.09
C LEU A 50 -12.05 -12.30 -11.37
N VAL A 51 -12.72 -12.18 -12.52
CA VAL A 51 -12.28 -12.75 -13.80
C VAL A 51 -11.71 -11.71 -14.76
N GLY A 52 -11.95 -10.42 -14.48
CA GLY A 52 -11.59 -9.31 -15.36
C GLY A 52 -12.54 -9.17 -16.57
N GLU A 53 -12.11 -8.36 -17.52
CA GLU A 53 -12.82 -8.12 -18.76
C GLU A 53 -12.99 -9.40 -19.59
N ASN A 54 -14.14 -9.53 -20.23
CA ASN A 54 -14.40 -10.61 -21.20
C ASN A 54 -15.30 -10.09 -22.33
N ARG A 55 -15.24 -10.77 -23.48
CA ARG A 55 -15.99 -10.36 -24.67
C ARG A 55 -17.50 -10.25 -24.46
N PRO A 56 -18.19 -11.20 -23.77
CA PRO A 56 -19.63 -11.07 -23.52
C PRO A 56 -20.01 -9.84 -22.69
N THR A 57 -19.25 -9.54 -21.61
CA THR A 57 -19.53 -8.37 -20.77
C THR A 57 -19.28 -7.06 -21.54
N MET A 58 -18.21 -7.00 -22.34
CA MET A 58 -17.89 -5.81 -23.13
C MET A 58 -18.89 -5.57 -24.29
N GLU A 59 -19.40 -6.62 -24.90
CA GLU A 59 -20.48 -6.48 -25.87
C GLU A 59 -21.79 -6.00 -25.22
N LEU A 60 -22.08 -6.45 -23.97
CA LEU A 60 -23.18 -5.92 -23.19
C LEU A 60 -22.99 -4.44 -22.86
N THR A 61 -21.78 -4.04 -22.43
CA THR A 61 -21.41 -2.63 -22.19
C THR A 61 -21.58 -1.78 -23.45
N ARG A 62 -21.13 -2.29 -24.60
CA ARG A 62 -21.33 -1.60 -25.88
C ARG A 62 -22.81 -1.44 -26.24
N ARG A 63 -23.64 -2.47 -25.94
CA ARG A 63 -25.09 -2.38 -26.15
C ARG A 63 -25.78 -1.47 -25.14
N ALA A 64 -25.22 -1.29 -23.94
CA ALA A 64 -25.77 -0.40 -22.92
C ALA A 64 -25.76 1.07 -23.40
N ALA A 65 -24.89 1.47 -24.31
CA ALA A 65 -24.93 2.77 -24.95
C ALA A 65 -26.32 3.06 -25.57
N ARG A 66 -27.01 2.06 -26.13
CA ARG A 66 -28.36 2.22 -26.69
C ARG A 66 -29.40 2.61 -25.65
N ALA A 67 -29.21 2.18 -24.40
CA ALA A 67 -30.13 2.49 -23.30
C ALA A 67 -30.03 3.96 -22.83
N THR A 68 -28.97 4.69 -23.22
CA THR A 68 -28.82 6.11 -22.90
C THR A 68 -29.58 7.03 -23.84
N ALA A 69 -30.20 6.49 -24.91
CA ALA A 69 -30.99 7.30 -25.83
C ALA A 69 -32.05 8.12 -25.10
N GLY A 70 -32.07 9.43 -25.34
CA GLY A 70 -32.97 10.36 -24.67
C GLY A 70 -32.48 10.90 -23.32
N TRP A 71 -31.30 10.46 -22.82
CA TRP A 71 -30.72 11.03 -21.60
C TRP A 71 -30.09 12.40 -21.89
N SER A 72 -30.27 13.35 -20.98
CA SER A 72 -29.56 14.62 -21.03
C SER A 72 -28.07 14.37 -20.73
N ARG A 73 -27.20 14.91 -21.57
CA ARG A 73 -25.75 14.87 -21.37
C ARG A 73 -25.34 15.60 -20.08
N GLU A 74 -26.00 16.74 -19.80
CA GLU A 74 -25.81 17.51 -18.56
C GLU A 74 -26.11 16.65 -17.33
N ALA A 75 -27.22 15.89 -17.31
CA ALA A 75 -27.56 15.02 -16.20
C ALA A 75 -26.53 13.88 -16.01
N VAL A 76 -25.98 13.34 -17.10
CA VAL A 76 -24.93 12.33 -17.04
C VAL A 76 -23.61 12.92 -16.49
N ARG A 77 -23.23 14.13 -16.92
CA ARG A 77 -22.05 14.84 -16.36
C ARG A 77 -22.22 15.10 -14.88
N SER A 78 -23.37 15.58 -14.44
CA SER A 78 -23.65 15.80 -13.02
C SER A 78 -23.53 14.52 -12.19
N ALA A 79 -23.97 13.37 -12.74
CA ALA A 79 -23.76 12.07 -12.09
C ALA A 79 -22.27 11.69 -12.01
N GLY A 80 -21.48 11.99 -13.06
CA GLY A 80 -20.02 11.82 -13.08
C GLY A 80 -19.32 12.69 -12.03
N GLU A 81 -19.71 13.97 -11.93
CA GLU A 81 -19.19 14.90 -10.92
C GLU A 81 -19.47 14.42 -9.49
N ALA A 82 -20.70 13.94 -9.24
CA ALA A 82 -21.06 13.37 -7.94
C ALA A 82 -20.31 12.08 -7.61
N ALA A 83 -19.98 11.27 -8.62
CA ALA A 83 -19.21 10.03 -8.46
C ALA A 83 -17.72 10.26 -8.27
N ALA A 84 -17.16 11.36 -8.78
CA ALA A 84 -15.72 11.61 -8.88
C ALA A 84 -15.01 11.54 -7.52
N GLY A 85 -15.56 12.14 -6.48
CA GLY A 85 -14.98 12.10 -5.12
C GLY A 85 -14.94 10.69 -4.55
N VAL A 86 -16.01 9.91 -4.72
CA VAL A 86 -16.08 8.52 -4.24
C VAL A 86 -15.12 7.62 -5.03
N LEU A 87 -14.95 7.86 -6.32
CA LEU A 87 -13.98 7.14 -7.14
C LEU A 87 -12.55 7.52 -6.78
N PHE A 88 -12.28 8.81 -6.50
CA PHE A 88 -10.97 9.29 -6.05
C PHE A 88 -10.52 8.57 -4.77
N ASP A 89 -11.41 8.40 -3.79
CA ASP A 89 -11.13 7.68 -2.55
C ASP A 89 -10.80 6.19 -2.77
N ARG A 90 -11.09 5.66 -3.95
CA ARG A 90 -10.76 4.28 -4.36
C ARG A 90 -9.45 4.16 -5.14
N VAL A 91 -8.79 5.28 -5.44
CA VAL A 91 -7.47 5.26 -6.08
C VAL A 91 -6.42 4.88 -5.05
N PRO A 92 -5.68 3.79 -5.24
CA PRO A 92 -4.63 3.38 -4.31
C PRO A 92 -3.56 4.46 -4.18
N PRO A 93 -3.02 4.69 -2.98
CA PRO A 93 -1.95 5.68 -2.76
C PRO A 93 -0.70 5.46 -3.59
N PHE A 94 -0.38 4.20 -3.91
CA PHE A 94 0.77 3.89 -4.78
C PHE A 94 0.49 4.20 -6.26
N ALA A 95 -0.79 4.19 -6.70
CA ALA A 95 -1.18 4.71 -8.00
C ALA A 95 -1.02 6.23 -8.06
N LEU A 96 -1.43 6.95 -7.00
CA LEU A 96 -1.21 8.40 -6.89
C LEU A 96 0.29 8.74 -6.90
N ALA A 97 1.11 7.99 -6.19
CA ALA A 97 2.56 8.19 -6.18
C ALA A 97 3.18 7.99 -7.58
N GLU A 98 2.68 7.02 -8.36
CA GLU A 98 3.15 6.77 -9.71
C GLU A 98 2.70 7.87 -10.70
N ILE A 99 1.47 8.37 -10.56
CA ILE A 99 0.97 9.54 -11.30
C ILE A 99 1.88 10.76 -11.03
N GLU A 100 2.16 11.05 -9.76
CA GLU A 100 3.02 12.16 -9.36
C GLU A 100 4.47 12.01 -9.87
N ARG A 101 5.00 10.78 -9.89
CA ARG A 101 6.31 10.51 -10.48
C ARG A 101 6.36 10.92 -11.95
N HIS A 102 5.38 10.48 -12.76
CA HIS A 102 5.33 10.83 -14.17
C HIS A 102 5.13 12.33 -14.39
N ARG A 103 4.30 12.96 -13.56
CA ARG A 103 4.11 14.42 -13.58
C ARG A 103 5.43 15.15 -13.30
N GLY A 104 6.17 14.70 -12.28
CA GLY A 104 7.48 15.26 -11.92
C GLY A 104 8.54 15.07 -13.01
N GLU A 105 8.42 14.03 -13.83
CA GLU A 105 9.28 13.76 -14.99
C GLU A 105 8.81 14.48 -16.27
N GLY A 106 7.73 15.26 -16.20
CA GLY A 106 7.22 16.08 -17.30
C GLY A 106 6.48 15.30 -18.40
N ARG A 107 6.02 14.07 -18.11
CA ARG A 107 5.19 13.30 -19.06
C ARG A 107 3.75 13.75 -19.01
N LEU A 108 3.07 13.68 -20.17
CA LEU A 108 1.62 13.84 -20.23
C LEU A 108 0.93 12.67 -19.53
N LEU A 109 -0.03 13.01 -18.68
CA LEU A 109 -0.86 12.03 -17.98
C LEU A 109 -2.13 11.76 -18.79
N VAL A 110 -2.36 10.51 -19.17
CA VAL A 110 -3.48 10.14 -20.06
C VAL A 110 -4.28 9.01 -19.43
N MET A 111 -5.56 9.21 -19.26
CA MET A 111 -6.49 8.15 -18.87
C MET A 111 -7.08 7.51 -20.12
N ALA A 112 -6.94 6.18 -20.28
CA ALA A 112 -7.49 5.43 -21.42
C ALA A 112 -8.44 4.34 -20.92
N THR A 113 -9.76 4.53 -21.06
CA THR A 113 -10.77 3.65 -20.45
C THR A 113 -11.96 3.39 -21.35
N THR A 114 -12.61 2.25 -21.14
CA THR A 114 -13.89 1.91 -21.79
C THR A 114 -15.06 2.70 -21.19
N THR A 115 -14.95 3.15 -19.94
CA THR A 115 -15.96 3.94 -19.23
C THR A 115 -16.33 5.19 -20.03
N PRO A 116 -17.62 5.58 -20.13
CA PRO A 116 -18.04 6.74 -20.91
C PRO A 116 -17.38 8.04 -20.48
N HIS A 117 -16.95 8.84 -21.46
CA HIS A 117 -16.17 10.06 -21.26
C HIS A 117 -16.82 11.03 -20.27
N ASP A 118 -18.10 11.37 -20.47
CA ASP A 118 -18.79 12.37 -19.66
C ASP A 118 -19.02 11.93 -18.20
N LEU A 119 -18.87 10.62 -17.91
CA LEU A 119 -18.92 10.06 -16.55
C LEU A 119 -17.57 10.05 -15.83
N ILE A 120 -16.45 10.04 -16.59
CA ILE A 120 -15.12 9.82 -15.99
C ILE A 120 -14.20 11.04 -16.08
N GLU A 121 -14.51 11.97 -16.97
CA GLU A 121 -13.73 13.20 -17.12
C GLU A 121 -13.60 13.99 -15.79
N PRO A 122 -14.65 14.10 -14.92
CA PRO A 122 -14.51 14.76 -13.63
C PRO A 122 -13.49 14.12 -12.70
N LEU A 123 -13.38 12.77 -12.69
CA LEU A 123 -12.34 12.07 -11.93
C LEU A 123 -10.95 12.34 -12.52
N ALA A 124 -10.82 12.28 -13.84
CA ALA A 124 -9.55 12.55 -14.50
C ALA A 124 -9.06 13.99 -14.23
N ALA A 125 -9.95 14.98 -14.24
CA ALA A 125 -9.65 16.35 -13.86
C ALA A 125 -9.20 16.46 -12.40
N LEU A 126 -9.88 15.74 -11.47
CA LEU A 126 -9.53 15.71 -10.05
C LEU A 126 -8.15 15.11 -9.82
N LEU A 127 -7.76 14.09 -10.60
CA LEU A 127 -6.44 13.46 -10.60
C LEU A 127 -5.37 14.26 -11.36
N GLY A 128 -5.77 15.33 -12.07
CA GLY A 128 -4.87 16.18 -12.86
C GLY A 128 -4.34 15.51 -14.12
N PHE A 129 -5.15 14.71 -14.80
CA PHE A 129 -4.81 14.14 -16.10
C PHE A 129 -4.89 15.20 -17.21
N ASP A 130 -3.94 15.16 -18.14
CA ASP A 130 -3.87 16.09 -19.28
C ASP A 130 -4.83 15.70 -20.41
N ALA A 131 -5.18 14.42 -20.54
CA ALA A 131 -6.09 13.91 -21.54
C ALA A 131 -6.90 12.69 -21.07
N VAL A 132 -8.12 12.57 -21.61
CA VAL A 132 -9.03 11.43 -21.39
C VAL A 132 -9.40 10.80 -22.71
N ILE A 133 -8.96 9.58 -22.95
CA ILE A 133 -9.30 8.74 -24.09
C ILE A 133 -10.32 7.71 -23.61
N ALA A 134 -11.59 8.03 -23.76
CA ALA A 134 -12.70 7.25 -23.25
C ALA A 134 -13.79 7.08 -24.32
N THR A 135 -14.64 6.07 -24.14
CA THR A 135 -15.77 5.86 -25.07
C THR A 135 -16.69 7.08 -25.05
N ARG A 136 -16.90 7.70 -26.21
CA ARG A 136 -17.81 8.87 -26.34
C ARG A 136 -19.17 8.40 -26.81
N TYR A 137 -20.21 8.85 -26.13
CA TYR A 137 -21.58 8.65 -26.59
C TYR A 137 -22.00 9.80 -27.51
N GLN A 138 -22.64 9.44 -28.62
CA GLN A 138 -23.13 10.43 -29.58
C GLN A 138 -24.27 11.25 -28.99
N ALA A 139 -24.17 12.56 -29.04
CA ALA A 139 -25.21 13.49 -28.58
C ALA A 139 -25.59 14.46 -29.68
N VAL A 140 -26.85 14.84 -29.74
CA VAL A 140 -27.42 15.89 -30.60
C VAL A 140 -28.25 16.80 -29.69
N ASP A 141 -28.03 18.10 -29.76
CA ASP A 141 -28.71 19.08 -28.90
C ASP A 141 -28.68 18.73 -27.41
N ASP A 142 -27.48 18.29 -26.93
CA ASP A 142 -27.20 17.87 -25.55
C ASP A 142 -28.03 16.66 -25.07
N VAL A 143 -28.58 15.87 -25.99
CA VAL A 143 -29.31 14.63 -25.72
C VAL A 143 -28.60 13.47 -26.41
N TYR A 144 -28.35 12.37 -25.65
CA TYR A 144 -27.73 11.18 -26.23
C TYR A 144 -28.68 10.48 -27.22
N THR A 145 -28.09 10.06 -28.34
CA THR A 145 -28.82 9.29 -29.39
C THR A 145 -28.84 7.79 -29.13
N GLY A 146 -28.01 7.31 -28.19
CA GLY A 146 -27.76 5.89 -27.97
C GLY A 146 -26.69 5.30 -28.90
N GLY A 147 -26.04 6.13 -29.72
CA GLY A 147 -24.90 5.78 -30.56
C GLY A 147 -23.56 6.00 -29.83
N ILE A 148 -22.50 5.47 -30.42
CA ILE A 148 -21.11 5.72 -30.02
C ILE A 148 -20.49 6.63 -31.07
N ASP A 149 -19.82 7.69 -30.64
CA ASP A 149 -19.07 8.58 -31.48
C ASP A 149 -17.60 8.15 -31.51
N GLY A 150 -17.10 7.75 -32.68
CA GLY A 150 -15.76 7.23 -32.88
C GLY A 150 -15.55 5.81 -32.37
N GLU A 151 -14.43 5.57 -31.69
CA GLU A 151 -14.02 4.25 -31.24
C GLU A 151 -14.73 3.82 -29.94
N PHE A 152 -15.13 2.55 -29.88
CA PHE A 152 -15.37 1.90 -28.59
C PHE A 152 -14.02 1.59 -27.96
N VAL A 153 -13.64 2.34 -26.90
CA VAL A 153 -12.30 2.35 -26.31
C VAL A 153 -12.05 1.08 -25.49
N TRP A 154 -11.93 -0.04 -26.20
CA TRP A 154 -11.65 -1.35 -25.63
C TRP A 154 -10.76 -2.18 -26.57
N GLY A 155 -9.78 -2.89 -26.03
CA GLY A 155 -8.89 -3.76 -26.76
C GLY A 155 -8.19 -3.03 -27.92
N ARG A 156 -8.34 -3.52 -29.16
CA ARG A 156 -7.77 -2.86 -30.35
C ARG A 156 -8.33 -1.46 -30.58
N GLY A 157 -9.58 -1.19 -30.17
CA GLY A 157 -10.17 0.14 -30.24
C GLY A 157 -9.46 1.13 -29.33
N LYS A 158 -9.13 0.72 -28.10
CA LYS A 158 -8.33 1.52 -27.17
C LYS A 158 -6.96 1.86 -27.78
N ASN A 159 -6.27 0.88 -28.34
CA ASN A 159 -4.98 1.11 -29.00
C ASN A 159 -5.08 2.10 -30.16
N ARG A 160 -6.11 1.99 -31.03
CA ARG A 160 -6.31 2.93 -32.15
C ARG A 160 -6.60 4.33 -31.66
N ALA A 161 -7.46 4.49 -30.64
CA ALA A 161 -7.79 5.78 -30.08
C ALA A 161 -6.54 6.46 -29.43
N VAL A 162 -5.72 5.69 -28.71
CA VAL A 162 -4.46 6.19 -28.16
C VAL A 162 -3.47 6.58 -29.25
N ALA A 163 -3.33 5.76 -30.29
CA ALA A 163 -2.41 6.03 -31.40
C ALA A 163 -2.83 7.31 -32.17
N ALA A 164 -4.12 7.49 -32.41
CA ALA A 164 -4.64 8.72 -33.07
C ALA A 164 -4.36 9.96 -32.19
N TRP A 165 -4.66 9.88 -30.90
CA TRP A 165 -4.36 10.97 -29.97
C TRP A 165 -2.85 11.28 -29.87
N ALA A 166 -1.99 10.25 -29.89
CA ALA A 166 -0.54 10.44 -29.83
C ALA A 166 -0.02 11.21 -31.04
N VAL A 167 -0.55 10.93 -32.23
CA VAL A 167 -0.21 11.69 -33.45
C VAL A 167 -0.67 13.15 -33.34
N GLU A 168 -1.91 13.40 -32.91
CA GLU A 168 -2.47 14.76 -32.76
C GLU A 168 -1.73 15.56 -31.68
N SER A 169 -1.20 14.94 -30.65
CA SER A 169 -0.55 15.56 -29.51
C SER A 169 0.99 15.60 -29.60
N ASP A 170 1.57 15.16 -30.72
CA ASP A 170 3.04 15.02 -30.92
C ASP A 170 3.70 14.21 -29.84
N VAL A 171 3.11 13.04 -29.51
CA VAL A 171 3.59 12.10 -28.47
C VAL A 171 4.27 10.90 -29.12
N ASP A 172 5.50 10.61 -28.66
CA ASP A 172 6.23 9.41 -29.03
C ASP A 172 5.84 8.25 -28.11
N LEU A 173 5.10 7.28 -28.64
CA LEU A 173 4.70 6.09 -27.90
C LEU A 173 5.89 5.18 -27.54
N SER A 174 6.99 5.22 -28.30
CA SER A 174 8.18 4.42 -28.00
C SER A 174 8.92 4.86 -26.73
N GLU A 175 8.72 6.14 -26.32
CA GLU A 175 9.24 6.72 -25.08
C GLU A 175 8.17 6.82 -23.98
N SER A 176 6.96 6.31 -24.27
CA SER A 176 5.80 6.43 -23.37
C SER A 176 5.59 5.17 -22.54
N HIS A 177 4.92 5.35 -21.41
CA HIS A 177 4.52 4.31 -20.48
C HIS A 177 3.04 3.98 -20.64
N ALA A 178 2.66 2.71 -20.45
CA ALA A 178 1.25 2.32 -20.34
C ALA A 178 1.05 1.29 -19.21
N TYR A 179 -0.08 1.44 -18.52
CA TYR A 179 -0.45 0.66 -17.32
C TYR A 179 -1.82 0.04 -17.52
N SER A 180 -1.93 -1.28 -17.40
CA SER A 180 -3.21 -2.00 -17.47
C SER A 180 -3.15 -3.36 -16.79
N ASP A 181 -4.31 -3.81 -16.25
CA ASP A 181 -4.53 -5.15 -15.69
C ASP A 181 -5.02 -6.16 -16.72
N SER A 182 -5.60 -5.68 -17.84
CA SER A 182 -6.42 -6.44 -18.76
C SER A 182 -5.61 -7.07 -19.91
N TYR A 183 -5.81 -8.38 -20.14
CA TYR A 183 -5.27 -9.06 -21.33
C TYR A 183 -5.72 -8.41 -22.65
N TYR A 184 -6.87 -7.76 -22.67
CA TYR A 184 -7.36 -7.10 -23.89
C TYR A 184 -6.59 -5.83 -24.23
N ASP A 185 -5.82 -5.26 -23.31
CA ASP A 185 -4.95 -4.12 -23.53
C ASP A 185 -3.52 -4.49 -23.99
N VAL A 186 -3.27 -5.77 -24.25
CA VAL A 186 -2.02 -6.23 -24.90
C VAL A 186 -1.68 -5.43 -26.17
N PRO A 187 -2.62 -5.06 -27.06
CA PRO A 187 -2.30 -4.23 -28.22
C PRO A 187 -1.74 -2.84 -27.83
N LEU A 188 -2.29 -2.19 -26.81
CA LEU A 188 -1.80 -0.91 -26.30
C LEU A 188 -0.44 -1.07 -25.64
N LEU A 189 -0.30 -2.03 -24.72
CA LEU A 189 0.96 -2.28 -24.02
C LEU A 189 2.10 -2.68 -24.96
N SER A 190 1.79 -3.33 -26.08
CA SER A 190 2.77 -3.68 -27.12
C SER A 190 3.15 -2.50 -28.02
N ALA A 191 2.38 -1.40 -28.00
CA ALA A 191 2.61 -0.22 -28.82
C ALA A 191 3.48 0.83 -28.13
N VAL A 192 3.69 0.72 -26.81
CA VAL A 192 4.52 1.66 -26.04
C VAL A 192 5.89 1.07 -25.75
N GLY A 193 6.89 1.94 -25.48
CA GLY A 193 8.24 1.50 -25.13
C GLY A 193 8.34 0.96 -23.71
N HIS A 194 7.47 1.42 -22.81
CA HIS A 194 7.50 1.04 -21.38
C HIS A 194 6.15 0.47 -20.90
N PRO A 195 5.82 -0.78 -21.26
CA PRO A 195 4.60 -1.43 -20.79
C PRO A 195 4.71 -1.85 -19.32
N HIS A 196 3.66 -1.66 -18.55
CA HIS A 196 3.53 -2.09 -17.16
C HIS A 196 2.23 -2.87 -16.96
N VAL A 197 2.36 -4.07 -16.42
CA VAL A 197 1.23 -4.93 -16.10
C VAL A 197 0.83 -4.66 -14.66
N VAL A 198 -0.39 -4.15 -14.43
CA VAL A 198 -0.87 -3.73 -13.10
C VAL A 198 -1.92 -4.70 -12.58
N ASN A 199 -1.78 -5.23 -11.37
CA ASN A 199 -2.77 -6.12 -10.73
C ASN A 199 -3.40 -7.14 -11.72
N PRO A 200 -2.61 -7.88 -12.50
CA PRO A 200 -3.06 -8.56 -13.71
C PRO A 200 -4.13 -9.63 -13.49
N ASP A 201 -5.01 -9.77 -14.45
CA ASP A 201 -5.79 -10.99 -14.62
C ASP A 201 -4.87 -12.20 -14.94
N PRO A 202 -5.30 -13.47 -14.71
CA PRO A 202 -4.44 -14.63 -14.93
C PRO A 202 -3.86 -14.75 -16.33
N ARG A 203 -4.58 -14.29 -17.37
CA ARG A 203 -4.13 -14.35 -18.78
C ARG A 203 -3.08 -13.27 -19.02
N MET A 204 -3.30 -12.06 -18.47
CA MET A 204 -2.36 -10.96 -18.55
C MET A 204 -1.09 -11.26 -17.76
N LEU A 205 -1.20 -11.90 -16.59
CA LEU A 205 -0.05 -12.35 -15.82
C LEU A 205 0.82 -13.30 -16.62
N ALA A 206 0.21 -14.35 -17.22
CA ALA A 206 0.94 -15.32 -18.03
C ALA A 206 1.62 -14.66 -19.25
N TYR A 207 0.92 -13.75 -19.92
CA TYR A 207 1.46 -13.04 -21.08
C TYR A 207 2.60 -12.10 -20.68
N GLY A 208 2.43 -11.32 -19.61
CA GLY A 208 3.44 -10.39 -19.07
C GLY A 208 4.73 -11.11 -18.66
N LEU A 209 4.61 -12.26 -18.00
CA LEU A 209 5.76 -13.12 -17.65
C LEU A 209 6.54 -13.59 -18.88
N VAL A 210 5.84 -14.06 -19.93
CA VAL A 210 6.46 -14.49 -21.20
C VAL A 210 7.17 -13.32 -21.88
N LYS A 211 6.56 -12.13 -21.89
CA LYS A 211 7.12 -10.91 -22.48
C LYS A 211 8.16 -10.23 -21.60
N ARG A 212 8.33 -10.67 -20.35
CA ARG A 212 9.18 -10.03 -19.33
C ARG A 212 8.78 -8.57 -19.06
N TRP A 213 7.49 -8.26 -19.18
CA TRP A 213 6.97 -6.95 -18.82
C TRP A 213 6.98 -6.77 -17.29
N PRO A 214 7.32 -5.59 -16.79
CA PRO A 214 7.23 -5.29 -15.36
C PRO A 214 5.83 -5.53 -14.82
N ILE A 215 5.73 -6.32 -13.74
CA ILE A 215 4.48 -6.53 -13.01
C ILE A 215 4.54 -5.64 -11.77
N VAL A 216 3.58 -4.75 -11.64
CA VAL A 216 3.46 -3.81 -10.54
C VAL A 216 2.11 -3.95 -9.85
N HIS A 217 2.06 -3.54 -8.59
CA HIS A 217 0.83 -3.56 -7.80
C HIS A 217 0.65 -2.19 -7.15
N PHE A 218 -0.49 -1.53 -7.40
CA PHE A 218 -0.77 -0.21 -6.84
C PHE A 218 -1.44 -0.26 -5.47
N ASP A 219 -1.86 -1.43 -5.03
CA ASP A 219 -2.45 -1.69 -3.72
C ASP A 219 -1.45 -2.16 -2.66
N VAL A 220 -0.17 -2.28 -3.03
CA VAL A 220 0.93 -2.62 -2.12
C VAL A 220 2.16 -1.76 -2.44
N PRO A 221 3.11 -1.60 -1.48
CA PRO A 221 4.34 -0.86 -1.73
C PRO A 221 5.14 -1.40 -2.93
N PRO A 222 5.85 -0.53 -3.66
CA PRO A 222 6.67 -0.94 -4.80
C PRO A 222 7.66 -2.05 -4.44
N GLY A 223 7.70 -3.10 -5.27
CA GLY A 223 8.59 -4.24 -5.08
C GLY A 223 8.07 -5.34 -4.16
N VAL A 224 6.88 -5.20 -3.58
CA VAL A 224 6.19 -6.27 -2.84
C VAL A 224 5.51 -7.20 -3.83
N PRO A 225 5.92 -8.48 -3.93
CA PRO A 225 5.31 -9.42 -4.84
C PRO A 225 3.96 -9.92 -4.29
N LYS A 226 3.01 -10.15 -5.18
CA LYS A 226 1.74 -10.84 -4.88
C LYS A 226 1.71 -12.20 -5.58
N LEU A 227 1.21 -13.21 -4.88
CA LEU A 227 0.97 -14.54 -5.39
C LEU A 227 -0.55 -14.81 -5.34
N VAL A 228 -1.16 -15.03 -6.49
CA VAL A 228 -2.63 -15.25 -6.61
C VAL A 228 -3.43 -14.11 -5.96
N GLY A 229 -2.98 -12.86 -6.15
CA GLY A 229 -3.64 -11.67 -5.58
C GLY A 229 -3.34 -11.39 -4.10
N LEU A 230 -2.60 -12.27 -3.41
CA LEU A 230 -2.22 -12.11 -2.00
C LEU A 230 -0.73 -11.79 -1.87
N GLU A 231 -0.38 -10.96 -0.93
CA GLU A 231 1.02 -10.76 -0.55
C GLU A 231 1.58 -12.00 0.16
N ALA A 232 2.88 -12.26 -0.03
CA ALA A 232 3.56 -13.33 0.70
C ALA A 232 3.39 -13.17 2.22
N GLN A 233 3.38 -11.94 2.74
CA GLN A 233 3.12 -11.67 4.15
C GLN A 233 1.73 -12.15 4.59
N GLN A 234 0.69 -11.90 3.80
CA GLN A 234 -0.67 -12.36 4.12
C GLN A 234 -0.75 -13.88 4.15
N LEU A 235 -0.07 -14.55 3.21
CA LEU A 235 0.01 -16.01 3.20
C LEU A 235 0.74 -16.57 4.43
N VAL A 236 1.84 -15.93 4.82
CA VAL A 236 2.59 -16.30 6.02
C VAL A 236 1.76 -16.06 7.28
N LEU A 237 1.09 -14.91 7.39
CA LEU A 237 0.28 -14.54 8.56
C LEU A 237 -0.90 -15.49 8.77
N THR A 238 -1.55 -15.98 7.70
CA THR A 238 -2.62 -16.99 7.80
C THR A 238 -2.13 -18.34 8.31
N SER A 239 -0.81 -18.60 8.24
CA SER A 239 -0.15 -19.82 8.67
C SER A 239 0.68 -19.63 9.93
N LEU A 240 0.73 -18.42 10.51
CA LEU A 240 1.57 -18.09 11.65
C LEU A 240 0.78 -18.29 12.96
N PHE A 241 0.97 -19.46 13.60
CA PHE A 241 0.32 -19.81 14.86
C PHE A 241 1.37 -20.04 15.94
N PRO A 242 1.06 -19.75 17.23
CA PRO A 242 1.96 -20.05 18.34
C PRO A 242 2.45 -21.51 18.37
N GLU A 243 1.59 -22.44 17.95
CA GLU A 243 1.85 -23.87 17.91
C GLU A 243 2.95 -24.27 16.90
N MET A 244 3.29 -23.40 15.94
CA MET A 244 4.44 -23.60 15.04
C MET A 244 5.79 -23.45 15.76
N PHE A 245 5.78 -22.88 16.95
CA PHE A 245 6.96 -22.62 17.75
C PHE A 245 6.89 -23.37 19.10
N PRO A 246 6.96 -24.72 19.11
CA PRO A 246 6.79 -25.50 20.34
C PRO A 246 7.84 -25.20 21.41
N GLY A 247 9.00 -24.67 21.01
CA GLY A 247 10.05 -24.19 21.90
C GLY A 247 9.87 -22.75 22.39
N VAL A 248 8.70 -22.10 22.17
CA VAL A 248 8.41 -20.73 22.60
C VAL A 248 7.01 -20.66 23.16
N ARG A 249 6.85 -20.09 24.33
CA ARG A 249 5.53 -19.77 24.90
C ARG A 249 5.17 -18.32 24.63
N PHE A 250 4.12 -18.07 23.85
CA PHE A 250 3.64 -16.73 23.60
C PHE A 250 2.58 -16.33 24.63
N ASP A 251 2.82 -15.21 25.28
CA ASP A 251 1.87 -14.48 26.12
C ASP A 251 1.54 -13.16 25.43
N ILE A 252 0.51 -13.18 24.58
CA ILE A 252 0.10 -12.03 23.78
C ILE A 252 -1.19 -11.48 24.37
N ASP A 253 -1.10 -10.29 24.95
CA ASP A 253 -2.22 -9.49 25.37
C ASP A 253 -2.25 -8.23 24.51
N ALA A 254 -3.12 -8.27 23.52
CA ALA A 254 -3.45 -7.14 22.67
C ALA A 254 -4.92 -6.86 22.93
N PRO A 255 -5.22 -5.90 23.82
CA PRO A 255 -6.61 -5.50 24.06
C PRO A 255 -7.26 -5.05 22.76
N ASP A 256 -8.57 -5.21 22.70
CA ASP A 256 -9.47 -5.02 21.56
C ASP A 256 -9.38 -3.69 20.74
N PRO A 257 -8.45 -2.77 20.90
CA PRO A 257 -8.36 -1.64 20.01
C PRO A 257 -7.12 -1.59 19.13
N LEU A 258 -6.54 -2.71 18.69
CA LEU A 258 -5.75 -2.62 17.47
C LEU A 258 -6.73 -2.28 16.34
N PRO A 259 -6.56 -1.13 15.65
CA PRO A 259 -7.52 -0.72 14.66
C PRO A 259 -7.64 -1.80 13.57
N SER A 260 -8.86 -2.31 13.38
CA SER A 260 -9.14 -3.33 12.36
C SER A 260 -8.91 -2.83 10.94
N ALA A 261 -8.90 -1.50 10.76
CA ALA A 261 -8.64 -0.81 9.50
C ALA A 261 -7.94 0.54 9.74
N GLY A 262 -7.42 1.12 8.67
CA GLY A 262 -6.77 2.43 8.70
C GLY A 262 -5.29 2.40 9.11
N PRO A 263 -4.58 3.53 8.99
CA PRO A 263 -3.15 3.60 9.23
C PRO A 263 -2.79 3.48 10.72
N GLY A 264 -1.56 2.99 10.99
CA GLY A 264 -1.02 2.99 12.34
C GLY A 264 0.51 2.91 12.35
N ILE A 265 1.16 3.70 13.18
CA ILE A 265 2.59 3.61 13.44
C ILE A 265 2.76 2.74 14.68
N LEU A 266 3.08 1.46 14.48
CA LEU A 266 3.41 0.56 15.57
C LEU A 266 4.81 0.88 16.07
N VAL A 267 4.94 1.13 17.36
CA VAL A 267 6.24 1.37 18.00
C VAL A 267 6.48 0.34 19.09
N ALA A 268 7.68 -0.26 19.09
CA ALA A 268 8.04 -1.25 20.10
C ALA A 268 9.51 -1.11 20.49
N ASN A 269 9.85 -1.57 21.70
CA ASN A 269 11.25 -1.73 22.11
C ASN A 269 11.94 -2.84 21.29
N HIS A 270 13.26 -2.75 21.15
CA HIS A 270 14.06 -3.67 20.34
C HIS A 270 15.02 -4.48 21.23
N ARG A 271 14.74 -5.78 21.35
CA ARG A 271 15.51 -6.69 22.20
C ARG A 271 16.17 -7.85 21.44
N SER A 272 15.61 -8.21 20.27
CA SER A 272 15.96 -9.45 19.61
C SER A 272 15.74 -9.38 18.10
N TYR A 273 16.42 -10.25 17.35
CA TYR A 273 16.07 -10.52 15.94
C TYR A 273 14.72 -11.23 15.81
N PHE A 274 14.16 -11.75 16.92
CA PHE A 274 12.82 -12.37 16.95
C PHE A 274 11.68 -11.34 17.09
N ASP A 275 11.96 -10.10 17.41
CA ASP A 275 10.95 -9.04 17.61
C ASP A 275 9.97 -8.90 16.45
N PRO A 276 10.40 -8.88 15.15
CA PRO A 276 9.46 -8.81 14.04
C PRO A 276 8.47 -9.97 13.99
N VAL A 277 8.91 -11.18 14.37
CA VAL A 277 8.04 -12.38 14.40
C VAL A 277 7.01 -12.25 15.52
N ALA A 278 7.42 -11.81 16.71
CA ALA A 278 6.52 -11.61 17.85
C ALA A 278 5.45 -10.53 17.56
N LEU A 279 5.85 -9.41 16.94
CA LEU A 279 4.94 -8.34 16.51
C LEU A 279 3.99 -8.82 15.41
N ALA A 280 4.51 -9.52 14.40
CA ALA A 280 3.68 -10.07 13.32
C ALA A 280 2.65 -11.08 13.86
N MET A 281 3.04 -11.91 14.84
CA MET A 281 2.15 -12.87 15.51
C MET A 281 0.99 -12.17 16.22
N ALA A 282 1.26 -11.05 16.91
CA ALA A 282 0.22 -10.27 17.58
C ALA A 282 -0.76 -9.64 16.57
N LEU A 283 -0.25 -9.11 15.47
CA LEU A 283 -1.06 -8.47 14.43
C LEU A 283 -1.83 -9.48 13.58
N ALA A 284 -1.28 -10.67 13.35
CA ALA A 284 -1.95 -11.74 12.60
C ALA A 284 -3.30 -12.12 13.22
N ARG A 285 -3.40 -12.12 14.55
CA ARG A 285 -4.66 -12.36 15.29
C ARG A 285 -5.76 -11.35 14.96
N HIS A 286 -5.38 -10.16 14.51
CA HIS A 286 -6.30 -9.08 14.11
C HIS A 286 -6.44 -8.96 12.58
N GLY A 287 -5.89 -9.91 11.81
CA GLY A 287 -5.94 -9.91 10.34
C GLY A 287 -5.19 -8.74 9.68
N ARG A 288 -4.21 -8.15 10.38
CA ARG A 288 -3.47 -6.96 9.91
C ARG A 288 -2.05 -7.32 9.50
N SER A 289 -1.69 -6.88 8.29
CA SER A 289 -0.30 -6.87 7.81
C SER A 289 0.49 -5.72 8.45
N VAL A 290 1.81 -5.87 8.52
CA VAL A 290 2.72 -4.87 9.07
C VAL A 290 3.92 -4.67 8.15
N ARG A 291 4.31 -3.41 7.91
CA ARG A 291 5.51 -3.05 7.15
C ARG A 291 6.64 -2.72 8.12
N PHE A 292 7.74 -3.44 8.06
CA PHE A 292 8.89 -3.21 8.93
C PHE A 292 9.93 -2.32 8.26
N LEU A 293 10.37 -1.27 8.95
CA LEU A 293 11.54 -0.50 8.56
C LEU A 293 12.81 -1.28 8.94
N ALA A 294 13.61 -1.69 7.97
CA ALA A 294 14.83 -2.45 8.21
C ALA A 294 16.01 -1.89 7.43
N LYS A 295 17.24 -2.18 7.88
CA LYS A 295 18.46 -1.72 7.24
C LYS A 295 18.54 -2.20 5.79
N ARG A 296 19.03 -1.33 4.87
CA ARG A 296 19.23 -1.65 3.44
C ARG A 296 20.08 -2.91 3.25
N GLU A 297 21.12 -3.07 4.04
CA GLU A 297 22.02 -4.22 3.94
C GLU A 297 21.31 -5.57 4.14
N LEU A 298 20.18 -5.57 4.89
CA LEU A 298 19.34 -6.76 5.03
C LEU A 298 18.69 -7.14 3.70
N PHE A 299 18.31 -6.15 2.90
CA PHE A 299 17.67 -6.36 1.59
C PHE A 299 18.66 -6.71 0.49
N ASP A 300 19.94 -6.42 0.69
CA ASP A 300 21.03 -6.76 -0.25
C ASP A 300 21.57 -8.18 -0.01
N ALA A 301 21.22 -8.80 1.13
CA ALA A 301 21.62 -10.17 1.44
C ALA A 301 20.94 -11.20 0.50
N PRO A 302 21.68 -12.16 -0.09
CA PRO A 302 21.20 -12.99 -1.20
C PRO A 302 19.93 -13.81 -0.92
N VAL A 303 19.71 -14.27 0.31
CA VAL A 303 18.54 -15.08 0.69
C VAL A 303 17.54 -14.24 1.50
N VAL A 304 18.05 -13.44 2.44
CA VAL A 304 17.21 -12.67 3.37
C VAL A 304 16.53 -11.50 2.66
N GLY A 305 17.21 -10.87 1.69
CA GLY A 305 16.68 -9.71 0.99
C GLY A 305 15.37 -9.98 0.23
N PRO A 306 15.32 -11.01 -0.62
CA PRO A 306 14.05 -11.40 -1.26
C PRO A 306 12.93 -11.71 -0.27
N ILE A 307 13.23 -12.37 0.86
CA ILE A 307 12.26 -12.68 1.91
C ILE A 307 11.78 -11.39 2.59
N ALA A 308 12.69 -10.50 2.96
CA ALA A 308 12.36 -9.22 3.59
C ALA A 308 11.46 -8.35 2.69
N ARG A 309 11.75 -8.31 1.37
CA ARG A 309 10.87 -7.63 0.40
C ARG A 309 9.52 -8.31 0.27
N ALA A 310 9.50 -9.63 0.15
CA ALA A 310 8.26 -10.40 0.06
C ALA A 310 7.36 -10.22 1.29
N LEU A 311 7.95 -10.03 2.46
CA LEU A 311 7.25 -9.71 3.70
C LEU A 311 6.95 -8.21 3.84
N GLY A 312 7.11 -7.42 2.78
CA GLY A 312 6.74 -6.01 2.76
C GLY A 312 7.64 -5.10 3.57
N GLY A 313 8.89 -5.50 3.81
CA GLY A 313 9.88 -4.66 4.48
C GLY A 313 10.25 -3.41 3.68
N ILE A 314 10.46 -2.30 4.37
CA ILE A 314 10.86 -1.01 3.79
C ILE A 314 12.35 -0.78 4.12
N PRO A 315 13.23 -0.66 3.10
CA PRO A 315 14.65 -0.45 3.33
C PRO A 315 14.95 0.95 3.85
N VAL A 316 15.82 1.04 4.86
CA VAL A 316 16.28 2.30 5.46
C VAL A 316 17.78 2.44 5.27
N ASP A 317 18.20 3.52 4.59
CA ASP A 317 19.58 3.97 4.56
C ASP A 317 19.91 4.80 5.80
N ARG A 318 20.76 4.25 6.67
CA ARG A 318 21.22 4.96 7.86
C ARG A 318 22.47 5.78 7.48
N GLY A 319 22.34 7.08 7.51
CA GLY A 319 23.47 7.99 7.27
C GLY A 319 23.38 8.82 5.99
N SER A 320 22.46 8.53 5.09
CA SER A 320 22.27 9.34 3.87
C SER A 320 21.59 10.69 4.13
N GLY A 321 20.98 10.88 5.31
CA GLY A 321 20.13 12.04 5.58
C GLY A 321 18.86 12.09 4.73
N SER A 322 18.62 11.09 3.90
CA SER A 322 17.50 11.00 2.99
C SER A 322 16.19 10.73 3.76
N ASP A 323 15.16 11.51 3.45
CA ASP A 323 13.79 11.28 3.94
C ASP A 323 13.03 10.20 3.11
N GLU A 324 13.69 9.58 2.13
CA GLU A 324 13.08 8.58 1.25
C GLU A 324 12.43 7.41 2.01
N PRO A 325 13.08 6.79 3.03
CA PRO A 325 12.45 5.73 3.80
C PRO A 325 11.21 6.19 4.58
N LEU A 326 11.22 7.43 5.07
CA LEU A 326 10.06 8.01 5.75
C LEU A 326 8.93 8.30 4.77
N ARG A 327 9.25 8.69 3.52
CA ARG A 327 8.25 8.88 2.45
C ARG A 327 7.63 7.55 2.02
N ALA A 328 8.43 6.48 1.88
CA ALA A 328 7.92 5.14 1.60
C ALA A 328 7.02 4.63 2.72
N ALA A 329 7.41 4.86 3.98
CA ALA A 329 6.59 4.54 5.15
C ALA A 329 5.29 5.37 5.20
N ALA A 330 5.36 6.66 4.87
CA ALA A 330 4.19 7.53 4.77
C ALA A 330 3.24 7.09 3.67
N GLY A 331 3.75 6.61 2.53
CA GLY A 331 2.96 6.00 1.46
C GLY A 331 2.20 4.76 1.94
N ALA A 332 2.85 3.87 2.68
CA ALA A 332 2.20 2.71 3.28
C ALA A 332 1.09 3.11 4.28
N LEU A 333 1.36 4.11 5.13
CA LEU A 333 0.35 4.65 6.05
C LEU A 333 -0.82 5.29 5.31
N ALA A 334 -0.57 6.03 4.23
CA ALA A 334 -1.62 6.60 3.39
C ALA A 334 -2.48 5.50 2.74
N ALA A 335 -1.90 4.32 2.46
CA ALA A 335 -2.61 3.12 2.02
C ALA A 335 -3.43 2.44 3.15
N GLY A 336 -3.46 3.00 4.35
CA GLY A 336 -4.16 2.42 5.49
C GLY A 336 -3.42 1.26 6.16
N GLU A 337 -2.13 1.08 5.88
CA GLU A 337 -1.31 0.00 6.44
C GLU A 337 -0.74 0.35 7.83
N ILE A 338 -0.25 -0.68 8.52
CA ILE A 338 0.52 -0.51 9.75
C ILE A 338 2.01 -0.51 9.39
N VAL A 339 2.74 0.50 9.86
CA VAL A 339 4.20 0.57 9.74
C VAL A 339 4.83 0.39 11.11
N ALA A 340 5.67 -0.62 11.27
CA ALA A 340 6.40 -0.86 12.50
C ALA A 340 7.75 -0.15 12.50
N VAL A 341 7.97 0.60 13.55
CA VAL A 341 9.23 1.32 13.83
C VAL A 341 9.72 0.89 15.20
N LEU A 342 10.98 0.45 15.27
CA LEU A 342 11.67 0.19 16.53
C LEU A 342 12.51 1.42 16.87
N PRO A 343 12.00 2.33 17.77
CA PRO A 343 12.58 3.68 17.92
C PRO A 343 14.03 3.69 18.39
N GLN A 344 14.49 2.67 19.11
CA GLN A 344 15.88 2.52 19.52
C GLN A 344 16.82 2.40 18.32
N GLY A 345 16.29 1.92 17.17
CA GLY A 345 17.00 1.81 15.90
C GLY A 345 18.04 0.70 15.83
N THR A 346 18.38 0.08 16.94
CA THR A 346 19.25 -1.09 17.07
C THR A 346 18.91 -1.81 18.37
N ILE A 347 19.24 -3.09 18.48
CA ILE A 347 19.23 -3.81 19.76
C ILE A 347 20.34 -3.18 20.63
N PRO A 348 20.08 -2.68 21.83
CA PRO A 348 21.10 -2.17 22.76
C PRO A 348 22.17 -3.22 23.07
N ARG A 349 23.32 -2.79 23.58
CA ARG A 349 24.45 -3.67 23.90
C ARG A 349 24.92 -3.44 25.31
N GLY A 350 25.48 -4.47 25.92
CA GLY A 350 26.11 -4.37 27.24
C GLY A 350 25.13 -3.89 28.28
N PRO A 351 25.56 -3.03 29.24
CA PRO A 351 24.69 -2.53 30.30
C PRO A 351 23.45 -1.79 29.80
N GLU A 352 23.54 -1.07 28.68
CA GLU A 352 22.42 -0.32 28.10
C GLU A 352 21.20 -1.22 27.78
N PHE A 353 21.43 -2.51 27.51
CA PHE A 353 20.36 -3.48 27.25
C PHE A 353 19.47 -3.72 28.46
N PHE A 354 20.01 -3.55 29.67
CA PHE A 354 19.38 -3.81 30.94
C PHE A 354 18.88 -2.53 31.63
N GLU A 355 19.14 -1.37 31.03
CA GLU A 355 18.61 -0.10 31.56
C GLU A 355 17.09 -0.08 31.46
N PRO A 356 16.37 0.29 32.54
CA PRO A 356 14.91 0.42 32.53
C PRO A 356 14.45 1.61 31.67
N GLU A 357 15.29 2.61 31.48
CA GLU A 357 15.02 3.77 30.65
C GLU A 357 15.37 3.49 29.18
N LEU A 358 14.37 3.54 28.32
CA LEU A 358 14.55 3.29 26.89
C LEU A 358 14.86 4.59 26.13
N LYS A 359 15.98 4.62 25.40
CA LYS A 359 16.36 5.77 24.56
C LYS A 359 15.83 5.58 23.14
N GLY A 360 15.05 6.54 22.62
CA GLY A 360 14.49 6.52 21.28
C GLY A 360 15.13 7.51 20.33
N ARG A 361 15.11 7.18 19.03
CA ARG A 361 15.46 8.09 17.92
C ARG A 361 14.19 8.72 17.35
N TRP A 362 14.32 9.84 16.68
CA TRP A 362 13.22 10.69 16.20
C TRP A 362 12.43 10.11 15.00
N GLY A 363 12.80 8.96 14.46
CA GLY A 363 12.17 8.40 13.23
C GLY A 363 10.66 8.23 13.33
N ALA A 364 10.17 7.63 14.42
CA ALA A 364 8.72 7.44 14.63
C ALA A 364 7.99 8.78 14.83
N ALA A 365 8.58 9.73 15.58
CA ALA A 365 8.02 11.05 15.78
C ALA A 365 7.96 11.87 14.47
N ARG A 366 9.00 11.78 13.61
CA ARG A 366 9.00 12.41 12.29
C ARG A 366 7.90 11.82 11.41
N LEU A 367 7.78 10.50 11.36
CA LEU A 367 6.76 9.82 10.57
C LEU A 367 5.34 10.22 11.02
N ALA A 368 5.10 10.28 12.33
CA ALA A 368 3.83 10.75 12.88
C ALA A 368 3.56 12.23 12.57
N ALA A 369 4.59 13.09 12.58
CA ALA A 369 4.45 14.50 12.21
C ALA A 369 4.09 14.69 10.72
N MET A 370 4.61 13.82 9.85
CA MET A 370 4.34 13.84 8.40
C MET A 370 2.92 13.38 8.08
N THR A 371 2.44 12.33 8.76
CA THR A 371 1.23 11.61 8.36
C THR A 371 0.02 11.88 9.24
N GLY A 372 0.23 12.31 10.49
CA GLY A 372 -0.83 12.39 11.50
C GLY A 372 -1.38 11.02 11.94
N ALA A 373 -0.78 9.91 11.49
CA ALA A 373 -1.21 8.57 11.83
C ALA A 373 -1.08 8.31 13.34
N PRO A 374 -2.00 7.53 13.94
CA PRO A 374 -1.93 7.18 15.35
C PRO A 374 -0.71 6.32 15.66
N ILE A 375 -0.13 6.52 16.85
CA ILE A 375 0.92 5.67 17.41
C ILE A 375 0.25 4.51 18.14
N ILE A 376 0.70 3.29 17.86
CA ILE A 376 0.28 2.05 18.52
C ILE A 376 1.48 1.55 19.33
N PRO A 377 1.54 1.81 20.65
CA PRO A 377 2.65 1.37 21.47
C PRO A 377 2.52 -0.14 21.75
N MET A 378 3.64 -0.84 21.63
CA MET A 378 3.76 -2.24 22.00
C MET A 378 5.02 -2.47 22.83
N ALA A 379 4.98 -3.45 23.72
CA ALA A 379 6.14 -3.89 24.48
C ALA A 379 6.45 -5.36 24.21
N LEU A 380 7.74 -5.63 24.09
CA LEU A 380 8.30 -6.96 23.89
C LEU A 380 9.22 -7.32 25.08
N TRP A 381 9.05 -8.54 25.60
CA TRP A 381 9.90 -9.05 26.65
C TRP A 381 10.14 -10.56 26.47
N GLY A 382 11.37 -11.01 26.69
CA GLY A 382 11.73 -12.42 26.54
C GLY A 382 12.06 -12.88 25.14
N THR A 383 11.93 -12.03 24.11
CA THR A 383 12.31 -12.34 22.71
C THR A 383 13.81 -12.63 22.59
N GLU A 384 14.64 -11.99 23.41
CA GLU A 384 16.10 -12.20 23.51
C GLU A 384 16.47 -13.62 24.05
N ARG A 385 15.55 -14.28 24.73
CA ARG A 385 15.71 -15.66 25.17
C ARG A 385 15.50 -16.66 24.03
N VAL A 386 14.73 -16.26 23.01
CA VAL A 386 14.49 -17.06 21.80
C VAL A 386 15.57 -16.82 20.74
N TRP A 387 15.94 -15.57 20.52
CA TRP A 387 16.99 -15.24 19.56
C TRP A 387 17.90 -14.16 20.12
N PRO A 388 18.88 -14.54 20.97
CA PRO A 388 19.84 -13.59 21.49
C PRO A 388 20.71 -13.02 20.36
N ARG A 389 21.19 -11.81 20.53
CA ARG A 389 22.03 -11.14 19.54
C ARG A 389 23.34 -11.89 19.26
N SER A 390 23.82 -12.66 20.23
CA SER A 390 25.00 -13.53 20.13
C SER A 390 24.79 -14.77 19.27
N SER A 391 23.56 -15.12 18.92
CA SER A 391 23.25 -16.31 18.10
C SER A 391 22.93 -15.95 16.66
N ARG A 392 23.39 -16.77 15.72
CA ARG A 392 23.08 -16.64 14.30
C ARG A 392 21.70 -17.21 13.93
N ILE A 393 21.17 -18.12 14.76
CA ILE A 393 19.90 -18.80 14.55
C ILE A 393 19.05 -18.72 15.83
N PRO A 394 17.71 -18.73 15.73
CA PRO A 394 16.85 -18.75 16.91
C PRO A 394 16.88 -20.10 17.63
N GLU A 395 16.71 -20.07 18.94
CA GLU A 395 16.62 -21.23 19.81
C GLU A 395 15.16 -21.72 19.92
N LEU A 396 14.67 -22.39 18.87
CA LEU A 396 13.26 -22.81 18.77
C LEU A 396 12.96 -24.22 19.32
N TRP A 397 13.98 -24.94 19.78
CA TRP A 397 13.88 -26.37 20.09
C TRP A 397 13.82 -26.67 21.60
N ASN A 398 13.72 -25.65 22.44
CA ASN A 398 13.64 -25.84 23.91
C ASN A 398 12.22 -26.21 24.35
N VAL A 399 11.75 -27.37 23.90
CA VAL A 399 10.37 -27.85 24.18
C VAL A 399 10.15 -28.18 25.66
N GLY A 400 11.22 -28.59 26.36
CA GLY A 400 11.14 -28.99 27.78
C GLY A 400 10.95 -27.80 28.74
N ASN A 401 11.49 -26.62 28.38
CA ASN A 401 11.36 -25.40 29.19
C ASN A 401 11.32 -24.17 28.25
N PRO A 402 10.23 -23.99 27.47
CA PRO A 402 10.14 -22.95 26.50
C PRO A 402 10.15 -21.57 27.17
N PRO A 403 11.01 -20.62 26.68
CA PRO A 403 10.98 -19.24 27.16
C PRO A 403 9.64 -18.58 26.84
N THR A 404 9.17 -17.74 27.75
CA THR A 404 7.96 -16.96 27.52
C THR A 404 8.31 -15.65 26.81
N VAL A 405 7.66 -15.42 25.67
CA VAL A 405 7.69 -14.18 24.91
C VAL A 405 6.41 -13.41 25.22
N LEU A 406 6.57 -12.31 25.90
CA LEU A 406 5.48 -11.40 26.26
C LEU A 406 5.36 -10.33 25.18
N VAL A 407 4.12 -10.14 24.67
CA VAL A 407 3.74 -9.05 23.78
C VAL A 407 2.54 -8.32 24.37
N ARG A 408 2.69 -7.04 24.63
CA ARG A 408 1.62 -6.17 25.16
C ARG A 408 1.37 -5.05 24.19
N ALA A 409 0.11 -4.76 23.86
CA ALA A 409 -0.28 -3.61 23.08
C ALA A 409 -1.03 -2.60 23.96
N GLY A 410 -0.70 -1.35 23.83
CA GLY A 410 -1.39 -0.24 24.50
C GLY A 410 -2.41 0.42 23.59
N ALA A 411 -3.25 1.28 24.18
CA ALA A 411 -4.22 2.05 23.45
C ALA A 411 -3.53 2.97 22.41
N PRO A 412 -4.02 3.02 21.17
CA PRO A 412 -3.50 3.96 20.19
C PRO A 412 -3.68 5.42 20.62
N PHE A 413 -2.68 6.26 20.36
CA PHE A 413 -2.76 7.68 20.62
C PHE A 413 -2.19 8.50 19.46
N THR A 414 -2.62 9.76 19.36
CA THR A 414 -2.05 10.69 18.39
C THR A 414 -1.10 11.67 19.09
N LEU A 415 -0.01 12.02 18.39
CA LEU A 415 0.84 13.13 18.83
C LEU A 415 0.13 14.46 18.60
N PRO A 416 0.45 15.51 19.37
CA PRO A 416 -0.15 16.83 19.19
C PRO A 416 -0.01 17.31 17.75
N LYS A 417 -1.15 17.62 17.11
CA LYS A 417 -1.15 18.17 15.75
C LYS A 417 -0.37 19.48 15.72
N ARG A 418 0.54 19.59 14.76
CA ARG A 418 1.15 20.89 14.46
C ARG A 418 0.08 21.78 13.81
N SER A 419 -0.01 23.04 14.20
CA SER A 419 -0.93 23.96 13.54
C SER A 419 -0.59 24.08 12.05
N LEU A 420 -1.58 24.32 11.19
CA LEU A 420 -1.40 24.48 9.74
C LEU A 420 -0.30 25.51 9.41
N LYS A 421 -0.22 26.62 10.18
CA LYS A 421 0.87 27.62 10.06
C LYS A 421 2.25 27.03 10.35
N LYS A 422 2.38 26.14 11.35
CA LYS A 422 3.65 25.47 11.68
C LYS A 422 3.98 24.34 10.70
N GLN A 423 3.00 23.70 10.07
CA GLN A 423 3.23 22.74 9.00
C GLN A 423 3.76 23.43 7.74
N ALA A 424 3.18 24.59 7.38
CA ALA A 424 3.64 25.40 6.26
C ALA A 424 5.03 26.04 6.49
N ALA A 425 5.44 26.20 7.77
CA ALA A 425 6.74 26.79 8.14
C ALA A 425 7.93 25.81 8.08
N GLY A 426 7.72 24.54 7.71
CA GLY A 426 8.79 23.56 7.55
C GLY A 426 8.74 22.38 8.52
N PRO A 427 9.83 21.59 8.63
CA PRO A 427 9.91 20.38 9.45
C PRO A 427 9.68 20.66 10.96
N PRO A 428 9.37 19.63 11.77
CA PRO A 428 9.27 19.76 13.23
C PRO A 428 10.57 20.25 13.84
N SER A 429 10.48 21.08 14.90
CA SER A 429 11.66 21.46 15.67
C SER A 429 12.22 20.28 16.48
N ASP A 430 13.52 20.33 16.78
CA ASP A 430 14.20 19.31 17.59
C ASP A 430 13.55 19.13 18.96
N ALA A 431 13.13 20.23 19.60
CA ALA A 431 12.43 20.20 20.89
C ALA A 431 11.09 19.43 20.79
N TRP A 432 10.33 19.65 19.72
CA TRP A 432 9.09 18.90 19.49
C TRP A 432 9.36 17.41 19.25
N LEU A 433 10.39 17.10 18.46
CA LEU A 433 10.80 15.72 18.17
C LEU A 433 11.27 14.99 19.43
N ALA A 434 12.03 15.66 20.29
CA ALA A 434 12.48 15.12 21.58
C ALA A 434 11.27 14.77 22.47
N THR A 435 10.39 15.74 22.74
CA THR A 435 9.19 15.53 23.57
C THR A 435 8.26 14.45 23.00
N ALA A 436 8.06 14.44 21.67
CA ALA A 436 7.25 13.42 21.01
C ALA A 436 7.88 12.02 21.16
N THR A 437 9.20 11.91 21.04
CA THR A 437 9.93 10.64 21.22
C THR A 437 9.88 10.18 22.67
N GLU A 438 10.07 11.05 23.64
CA GLU A 438 9.93 10.74 25.07
C GLU A 438 8.54 10.16 25.38
N ARG A 439 7.49 10.78 24.84
CA ARG A 439 6.11 10.29 25.02
C ARG A 439 5.92 8.89 24.41
N ILE A 440 6.49 8.65 23.21
CA ILE A 440 6.46 7.32 22.55
C ILE A 440 7.17 6.29 23.44
N MET A 441 8.37 6.60 23.92
CA MET A 441 9.16 5.67 24.73
C MET A 441 8.50 5.40 26.08
N ALA A 442 7.95 6.41 26.73
CA ALA A 442 7.19 6.26 27.98
C ALA A 442 5.99 5.29 27.80
N ALA A 443 5.23 5.44 26.69
CA ALA A 443 4.11 4.55 26.41
C ALA A 443 4.54 3.09 26.20
N ILE A 444 5.73 2.84 25.65
CA ILE A 444 6.30 1.48 25.55
C ILE A 444 6.70 0.96 26.95
N VAL A 445 7.36 1.78 27.75
CA VAL A 445 7.84 1.40 29.09
C VAL A 445 6.67 1.05 30.02
N GLU A 446 5.54 1.74 29.95
CA GLU A 446 4.34 1.44 30.72
C GLU A 446 3.79 0.03 30.48
N LEU A 447 4.00 -0.52 29.29
CA LEU A 447 3.55 -1.86 28.90
C LEU A 447 4.53 -2.97 29.28
N LEU A 448 5.77 -2.62 29.64
CA LEU A 448 6.77 -3.59 30.04
C LEU A 448 6.43 -4.20 31.42
N PRO A 449 6.81 -5.47 31.66
CA PRO A 449 6.60 -6.08 32.96
C PRO A 449 7.40 -5.36 34.07
N ALA A 450 6.97 -5.55 35.32
CA ALA A 450 7.58 -4.86 36.46
C ALA A 450 9.09 -5.10 36.57
N GLU A 451 9.55 -6.31 36.24
CA GLU A 451 10.97 -6.69 36.24
C GLU A 451 11.80 -5.87 35.25
N ALA A 452 11.24 -5.53 34.08
CA ALA A 452 11.92 -4.74 33.06
C ALA A 452 12.07 -3.24 33.45
N ARG A 453 11.31 -2.79 34.42
CA ARG A 453 11.28 -1.39 34.90
C ARG A 453 12.15 -1.17 36.15
N GLN A 454 12.84 -2.22 36.58
CA GLN A 454 13.74 -2.16 37.74
C GLN A 454 15.19 -2.24 37.27
N PRO A 455 16.13 -1.59 37.98
CA PRO A 455 17.55 -1.77 37.72
C PRO A 455 17.92 -3.25 37.84
N HIS A 456 18.68 -3.75 36.87
CA HIS A 456 19.21 -5.11 36.83
C HIS A 456 20.73 -5.05 36.69
N GLU A 457 21.45 -5.72 37.58
CA GLU A 457 22.90 -5.93 37.43
C GLU A 457 23.14 -7.23 36.67
N PRO A 458 23.50 -7.13 35.37
CA PRO A 458 23.62 -8.32 34.54
C PRO A 458 24.87 -9.13 34.87
N THR A 459 24.73 -10.44 34.81
CA THR A 459 25.85 -11.38 34.85
C THR A 459 26.72 -11.26 33.61
N ALA A 460 27.94 -11.78 33.66
CA ALA A 460 28.85 -11.80 32.49
C ALA A 460 28.25 -12.60 31.29
N GLU A 461 27.47 -13.66 31.58
CA GLU A 461 26.78 -14.44 30.56
C GLU A 461 25.66 -13.63 29.90
N GLU A 462 24.81 -12.95 30.67
CA GLU A 462 23.77 -12.07 30.14
C GLU A 462 24.34 -10.95 29.28
N LEU A 463 25.43 -10.30 29.75
CA LEU A 463 26.14 -9.28 28.98
C LEU A 463 26.63 -9.83 27.64
N ALA A 464 27.27 -11.02 27.64
CA ALA A 464 27.77 -11.64 26.42
C ALA A 464 26.68 -11.90 25.38
N ARG A 465 25.46 -12.23 25.81
CA ARG A 465 24.29 -12.47 24.94
C ARG A 465 23.82 -11.20 24.20
N THR A 466 24.16 -10.01 24.65
CA THR A 466 23.78 -8.74 24.02
C THR A 466 24.69 -8.32 22.86
N TYR A 467 25.86 -8.94 22.69
CA TYR A 467 26.80 -8.64 21.63
C TYR A 467 26.57 -9.51 20.40
N PRO A 468 26.89 -9.02 19.19
CA PRO A 468 26.75 -9.83 17.96
C PRO A 468 27.63 -11.07 18.00
N ALA A 469 27.19 -12.14 17.33
CA ALA A 469 27.97 -13.35 17.16
C ALA A 469 29.37 -13.04 16.58
N GLY A 470 30.43 -13.48 17.27
CA GLY A 470 31.81 -13.24 16.87
C GLY A 470 32.39 -11.88 17.31
N HIS A 471 31.67 -11.09 18.06
CA HIS A 471 32.13 -9.81 18.64
C HIS A 471 31.82 -9.78 20.14
N PRO A 472 32.59 -10.54 20.97
CA PRO A 472 32.39 -10.50 22.42
C PRO A 472 32.67 -9.11 22.99
N PRO A 473 32.25 -8.81 24.23
CA PRO A 473 32.65 -7.60 24.94
C PRO A 473 34.18 -7.55 25.04
N GLU A 474 34.74 -6.34 24.84
CA GLU A 474 36.15 -6.06 25.05
C GLU A 474 36.51 -6.16 26.54
#